data_bf5de909353afb37230bc79ea7678373
#
_entry.id   bf5de909353afb37230bc79ea7678373
#
_cell.length_a   1.000
_cell.length_b   1.000
_cell.length_c   1.000
_cell.angle_alpha   90.00
_cell.angle_beta   90.00
_cell.angle_gamma   90.00
#
_symmetry.space_group_name_H-M   'P 1'
#
loop_
_entity.id
_entity.type
_entity.pdbx_description
1 polymer ?
#
loop_
_entity_poly.entity_id
_entity_poly.type
_entity_poly.pdbx_seq_one_letter_code
_entity_poly.pdbx_strand_id
1 'polypeptide(L)'
;MEIILKKNVDKLGYANEIVNVKPGYGRNFLIPQGYATLATASAKKAHAEIMRQKSHKESKNLAEAQELAAKIADLTITIATKAGENGKIFGSVNTVQLADALRALGHDIDRKSLKIKDEPIREIGTYEVEANIYKGVKQAFKFEVV
;
A
#
# COMPACT_ATOMS: atom_id res chain seq x y z
N MET A 1 11.80 -21.91 -26.43
CA MET A 1 11.19 -20.65 -26.88
C MET A 1 11.05 -19.73 -25.68
N GLU A 2 11.63 -18.55 -25.74
CA GLU A 2 11.52 -17.56 -24.66
C GLU A 2 10.28 -16.70 -24.84
N ILE A 3 9.57 -16.51 -23.75
CA ILE A 3 8.35 -15.72 -23.69
C ILE A 3 8.39 -14.78 -22.48
N ILE A 4 7.67 -13.67 -22.57
CA ILE A 4 7.48 -12.72 -21.46
C ILE A 4 6.07 -12.95 -20.92
N LEU A 5 5.96 -13.27 -19.64
CA LEU A 5 4.68 -13.47 -18.96
C LEU A 5 4.00 -12.12 -18.71
N LYS A 6 2.71 -12.02 -19.04
CA LYS A 6 1.85 -10.87 -18.72
C LYS A 6 1.05 -11.07 -17.44
N LYS A 7 0.86 -12.32 -17.04
CA LYS A 7 0.10 -12.72 -15.85
C LYS A 7 0.86 -13.81 -15.11
N ASN A 8 0.54 -13.98 -13.85
CA ASN A 8 1.05 -15.12 -13.08
C ASN A 8 0.50 -16.43 -13.65
N VAL A 9 1.38 -17.38 -13.91
CA VAL A 9 1.02 -18.71 -14.39
C VAL A 9 1.59 -19.73 -13.41
N ASP A 10 0.72 -20.55 -12.86
CA ASP A 10 1.11 -21.59 -11.90
C ASP A 10 2.15 -22.54 -12.49
N LYS A 11 3.16 -22.85 -11.70
CA LYS A 11 4.28 -23.74 -12.07
C LYS A 11 5.18 -23.21 -13.20
N LEU A 12 4.98 -21.98 -13.68
CA LEU A 12 5.77 -21.38 -14.73
C LEU A 12 6.53 -20.14 -14.30
N GLY A 13 5.83 -19.18 -13.64
CA GLY A 13 6.44 -17.97 -13.16
C GLY A 13 5.43 -16.84 -12.93
N TYR A 14 5.96 -15.67 -12.55
CA TYR A 14 5.16 -14.48 -12.25
C TYR A 14 5.07 -13.53 -13.46
N ALA A 15 4.11 -12.63 -13.39
CA ALA A 15 3.96 -11.58 -14.39
C ALA A 15 5.25 -10.75 -14.53
N ASN A 16 5.60 -10.42 -15.76
CA ASN A 16 6.82 -9.73 -16.17
C ASN A 16 8.13 -10.55 -16.07
N GLU A 17 8.05 -11.86 -15.90
CA GLU A 17 9.21 -12.73 -16.01
C GLU A 17 9.41 -13.22 -17.44
N ILE A 18 10.69 -13.39 -17.82
CA ILE A 18 11.08 -14.05 -19.07
C ILE A 18 11.34 -15.51 -18.75
N VAL A 19 10.57 -16.40 -19.35
CA VAL A 19 10.67 -17.85 -19.11
C VAL A 19 10.87 -18.59 -20.42
N ASN A 20 11.52 -19.74 -20.34
CA ASN A 20 11.73 -20.59 -21.48
C ASN A 20 10.71 -21.76 -21.45
N VAL A 21 9.94 -21.91 -22.52
CA VAL A 21 8.89 -22.91 -22.63
C VAL A 21 9.03 -23.69 -23.94
N LYS A 22 8.37 -24.86 -24.00
CA LYS A 22 8.28 -25.61 -25.24
C LYS A 22 7.52 -24.80 -26.29
N PRO A 23 7.98 -24.76 -27.55
CA PRO A 23 7.38 -23.97 -28.62
C PRO A 23 5.88 -24.19 -28.80
N GLY A 24 5.43 -25.43 -28.71
CA GLY A 24 4.00 -25.79 -28.81
C GLY A 24 3.16 -25.20 -27.69
N TYR A 25 3.64 -25.25 -26.45
CA TYR A 25 2.93 -24.73 -25.31
C TYR A 25 2.82 -23.18 -25.37
N GLY A 26 3.92 -22.53 -25.75
CA GLY A 26 3.93 -21.08 -25.91
C GLY A 26 2.99 -20.59 -27.01
N ARG A 27 3.08 -21.18 -28.22
CA ARG A 27 2.32 -20.72 -29.37
C ARG A 27 0.85 -21.16 -29.36
N ASN A 28 0.53 -22.32 -28.81
CA ASN A 28 -0.83 -22.85 -28.84
C ASN A 28 -1.67 -22.50 -27.64
N PHE A 29 -1.05 -22.16 -26.51
CA PHE A 29 -1.75 -21.89 -25.28
C PHE A 29 -1.43 -20.50 -24.68
N LEU A 30 -0.18 -20.24 -24.32
CA LEU A 30 0.16 -19.04 -23.54
C LEU A 30 -0.05 -17.73 -24.31
N ILE A 31 0.33 -17.69 -25.59
CA ILE A 31 0.19 -16.50 -26.42
C ILE A 31 -1.27 -16.28 -26.84
N PRO A 32 -2.02 -17.28 -27.36
CA PRO A 32 -3.42 -17.09 -27.73
C PRO A 32 -4.33 -16.71 -26.56
N GLN A 33 -4.06 -17.25 -25.36
CA GLN A 33 -4.81 -16.93 -24.14
C GLN A 33 -4.41 -15.58 -23.52
N GLY A 34 -3.42 -14.89 -24.07
CA GLY A 34 -2.96 -13.62 -23.56
C GLY A 34 -2.17 -13.70 -22.24
N TYR A 35 -1.66 -14.85 -21.88
CA TYR A 35 -0.80 -15.03 -20.70
C TYR A 35 0.63 -14.58 -20.92
N ALA A 36 1.09 -14.62 -22.16
CA ALA A 36 2.46 -14.28 -22.51
C ALA A 36 2.59 -13.66 -23.91
N THR A 37 3.73 -13.05 -24.16
CA THR A 37 4.15 -12.58 -25.49
C THR A 37 5.50 -13.20 -25.85
N LEU A 38 5.76 -13.32 -27.16
CA LEU A 38 7.04 -13.81 -27.65
C LEU A 38 8.16 -12.83 -27.23
N ALA A 39 9.21 -13.35 -26.62
CA ALA A 39 10.37 -12.58 -26.21
C ALA A 39 11.32 -12.32 -27.39
N THR A 40 10.91 -11.48 -28.33
CA THR A 40 11.78 -10.95 -29.39
C THR A 40 12.78 -9.93 -28.83
N ALA A 41 13.82 -9.62 -29.57
CA ALA A 41 14.83 -8.62 -29.15
C ALA A 41 14.19 -7.26 -28.87
N SER A 42 13.22 -6.85 -29.70
CA SER A 42 12.45 -5.61 -29.49
C SER A 42 11.53 -5.69 -28.27
N ALA A 43 10.86 -6.82 -28.09
CA ALA A 43 10.00 -7.05 -26.93
C ALA A 43 10.79 -7.08 -25.61
N LYS A 44 11.97 -7.66 -25.58
CA LYS A 44 12.88 -7.64 -24.43
C LYS A 44 13.34 -6.22 -24.08
N LYS A 45 13.68 -5.41 -25.08
CA LYS A 45 14.05 -3.99 -24.88
C LYS A 45 12.89 -3.18 -24.30
N ALA A 46 11.71 -3.32 -24.88
CA ALA A 46 10.49 -2.66 -24.39
C ALA A 46 10.15 -3.10 -22.96
N HIS A 47 10.25 -4.38 -22.67
CA HIS A 47 10.04 -4.93 -21.33
C HIS A 47 11.06 -4.38 -20.31
N ALA A 48 12.34 -4.35 -20.67
CA ALA A 48 13.38 -3.79 -19.81
C ALA A 48 13.13 -2.31 -19.50
N GLU A 49 12.68 -1.53 -20.47
CA GLU A 49 12.33 -0.12 -20.26
C GLU A 49 11.10 0.05 -19.35
N ILE A 50 10.07 -0.76 -19.55
CA ILE A 50 8.87 -0.77 -18.67
C ILE A 50 9.26 -1.12 -17.23
N MET A 51 10.09 -2.14 -17.05
CA MET A 51 10.55 -2.55 -15.72
C MET A 51 11.41 -1.48 -15.06
N ARG A 52 12.24 -0.79 -15.82
CA ARG A 52 13.05 0.33 -15.34
C ARG A 52 12.19 1.51 -14.89
N GLN A 53 11.19 1.90 -15.68
CA GLN A 53 10.24 2.95 -15.33
C GLN A 53 9.43 2.59 -14.11
N LYS A 54 8.98 1.35 -14.01
CA LYS A 54 8.24 0.84 -12.86
C LYS A 54 9.08 0.88 -11.58
N SER A 55 10.32 0.42 -11.64
CA SER A 55 11.26 0.47 -10.52
C SER A 55 11.54 1.91 -10.07
N HIS A 56 11.75 2.83 -11.01
CA HIS A 56 11.94 4.25 -10.70
C HIS A 56 10.70 4.86 -10.04
N LYS A 57 9.51 4.51 -10.52
CA LYS A 57 8.23 4.99 -9.96
C LYS A 57 8.00 4.43 -8.55
N GLU A 58 8.33 3.16 -8.34
CA GLU A 58 8.24 2.53 -7.00
C GLU A 58 9.22 3.19 -6.01
N SER A 59 10.46 3.46 -6.42
CA SER A 59 11.45 4.14 -5.56
C SER A 59 11.01 5.56 -5.20
N LYS A 60 10.42 6.29 -6.16
CA LYS A 60 9.86 7.61 -5.92
C LYS A 60 8.68 7.58 -4.94
N ASN A 61 7.75 6.67 -5.14
CA ASN A 61 6.61 6.49 -4.24
C ASN A 61 7.07 6.07 -2.83
N LEU A 62 8.09 5.25 -2.72
CA LEU A 62 8.68 4.85 -1.45
C LEU A 62 9.30 6.06 -0.72
N ALA A 63 10.03 6.92 -1.44
CA ALA A 63 10.62 8.13 -0.86
C ALA A 63 9.54 9.10 -0.37
N GLU A 64 8.47 9.32 -1.14
CA GLU A 64 7.33 10.14 -0.75
C GLU A 64 6.61 9.56 0.48
N ALA A 65 6.45 8.24 0.53
CA ALA A 65 5.86 7.56 1.69
C ALA A 65 6.73 7.69 2.96
N GLN A 66 8.04 7.62 2.82
CA GLN A 66 8.97 7.84 3.94
C GLN A 66 8.94 9.28 4.46
N GLU A 67 8.85 10.27 3.57
CA GLU A 67 8.69 11.67 3.97
C GLU A 67 7.36 11.91 4.71
N LEU A 68 6.27 11.33 4.22
CA LEU A 68 4.98 11.38 4.90
C LEU A 68 5.03 10.69 6.27
N ALA A 69 5.67 9.54 6.37
CA ALA A 69 5.87 8.84 7.62
C ALA A 69 6.64 9.69 8.64
N ALA A 70 7.71 10.36 8.22
CA ALA A 70 8.48 11.25 9.08
C ALA A 70 7.65 12.44 9.57
N LYS A 71 6.84 13.04 8.69
CA LYS A 71 5.94 14.15 9.05
C LYS A 71 4.87 13.71 10.06
N ILE A 72 4.33 12.53 9.90
CA ILE A 72 3.28 11.98 10.78
C ILE A 72 3.86 11.58 12.15
N ALA A 73 5.09 11.07 12.18
CA ALA A 73 5.75 10.66 13.42
C ALA A 73 5.87 11.80 14.45
N ASP A 74 6.06 13.03 13.97
CA ASP A 74 6.21 14.23 14.81
C ASP A 74 4.87 14.90 15.16
N LEU A 75 3.76 14.41 14.59
CA LEU A 75 2.43 14.99 14.83
C LEU A 75 1.72 14.30 15.99
N THR A 76 1.28 15.11 16.95
CA THR A 76 0.30 14.65 17.94
C THR A 76 -1.08 15.12 17.48
N ILE A 77 -1.94 14.20 17.12
CA ILE A 77 -3.28 14.51 16.62
C ILE A 77 -4.23 14.55 17.80
N THR A 78 -4.94 15.66 17.93
CA THR A 78 -5.97 15.82 18.97
C THR A 78 -7.34 15.63 18.33
N ILE A 79 -8.09 14.64 18.82
CA ILE A 79 -9.47 14.38 18.40
C ILE A 79 -10.41 14.87 19.49
N ALA A 80 -11.18 15.90 19.16
CA ALA A 80 -12.22 16.40 20.06
C ALA A 80 -13.45 15.48 20.00
N THR A 81 -13.78 14.87 21.13
CA THR A 81 -14.98 14.05 21.29
C THR A 81 -15.82 14.56 22.46
N LYS A 82 -17.11 14.30 22.41
CA LYS A 82 -17.98 14.59 23.56
C LYS A 82 -17.78 13.53 24.64
N ALA A 83 -17.13 13.91 25.71
CA ALA A 83 -16.92 13.05 26.88
C ALA A 83 -17.95 13.34 27.98
N GLY A 84 -18.38 12.30 28.67
CA GLY A 84 -19.19 12.41 29.88
C GLY A 84 -18.36 12.74 31.12
N GLU A 85 -19.03 13.05 32.22
CA GLU A 85 -18.40 13.42 33.49
C GLU A 85 -17.43 12.37 34.07
N ASN A 86 -17.52 11.12 33.61
CA ASN A 86 -16.70 10.00 34.05
C ASN A 86 -15.50 9.71 33.13
N GLY A 87 -15.15 10.61 32.20
CA GLY A 87 -14.05 10.39 31.26
C GLY A 87 -14.36 9.38 30.16
N LYS A 88 -15.58 8.87 30.09
CA LYS A 88 -16.05 7.99 29.02
C LYS A 88 -16.60 8.80 27.86
N ILE A 89 -16.22 8.44 26.66
CA ILE A 89 -16.66 9.10 25.43
C ILE A 89 -18.06 8.60 25.06
N PHE A 90 -18.93 9.50 24.61
CA PHE A 90 -20.22 9.14 24.00
C PHE A 90 -19.94 8.57 22.59
N GLY A 91 -19.82 7.25 22.49
CA GLY A 91 -19.48 6.53 21.28
C GLY A 91 -18.07 5.93 21.34
N SER A 92 -17.52 5.63 20.19
CA SER A 92 -16.15 5.12 20.05
C SER A 92 -15.38 5.91 18.99
N VAL A 93 -14.11 6.14 19.23
CA VAL A 93 -13.22 6.71 18.20
C VAL A 93 -12.84 5.59 17.24
N ASN A 94 -13.24 5.74 15.99
CA ASN A 94 -12.97 4.80 14.93
C ASN A 94 -11.86 5.31 13.99
N THR A 95 -11.29 4.40 13.22
CA THR A 95 -10.31 4.73 12.17
C THR A 95 -10.84 5.76 11.16
N VAL A 96 -12.15 5.87 10.97
CA VAL A 96 -12.78 6.87 10.10
C VAL A 96 -12.56 8.29 10.64
N GLN A 97 -12.83 8.52 11.92
CA GLN A 97 -12.64 9.84 12.56
C GLN A 97 -11.16 10.24 12.57
N LEU A 98 -10.28 9.27 12.76
CA LEU A 98 -8.84 9.50 12.70
C LEU A 98 -8.37 9.86 11.28
N ALA A 99 -8.90 9.18 10.26
CA ALA A 99 -8.63 9.49 8.86
C ALA A 99 -9.13 10.90 8.48
N ASP A 100 -10.30 11.30 8.96
CA ASP A 100 -10.85 12.64 8.74
C ASP A 100 -10.02 13.72 9.44
N ALA A 101 -9.54 13.46 10.65
CA ALA A 101 -8.65 14.36 11.37
C ALA A 101 -7.30 14.52 10.66
N LEU A 102 -6.73 13.43 10.14
CA LEU A 102 -5.50 13.47 9.34
C LEU A 102 -5.70 14.24 8.03
N ARG A 103 -6.83 14.07 7.37
CA ARG A 103 -7.19 14.80 6.15
C ARG A 103 -7.34 16.31 6.43
N ALA A 104 -7.91 16.68 7.56
CA ALA A 104 -8.01 18.07 7.98
C ALA A 104 -6.63 18.74 8.20
N LEU A 105 -5.64 17.95 8.59
CA LEU A 105 -4.23 18.37 8.73
C LEU A 105 -3.45 18.36 7.40
N GLY A 106 -4.08 17.96 6.30
CA GLY A 106 -3.46 17.90 4.98
C GLY A 106 -2.82 16.55 4.62
N HIS A 107 -3.04 15.52 5.44
CA HIS A 107 -2.53 14.16 5.19
C HIS A 107 -3.68 13.24 4.78
N ASP A 108 -3.73 12.91 3.49
CA ASP A 108 -4.74 11.98 2.95
C ASP A 108 -4.27 10.53 3.13
N ILE A 109 -4.72 9.91 4.23
CA ILE A 109 -4.43 8.51 4.54
C ILE A 109 -5.74 7.73 4.58
N ASP A 110 -5.79 6.62 3.87
CA ASP A 110 -6.96 5.75 3.84
C ASP A 110 -7.17 5.09 5.21
N ARG A 111 -8.43 5.06 5.67
CA ARG A 111 -8.83 4.38 6.91
C ARG A 111 -8.39 2.91 6.99
N LYS A 112 -8.30 2.23 5.85
CA LYS A 112 -7.84 0.83 5.76
C LYS A 112 -6.36 0.67 6.09
N SER A 113 -5.60 1.75 5.96
CA SER A 113 -4.17 1.80 6.26
C SER A 113 -3.89 2.09 7.74
N LEU A 114 -4.90 2.47 8.51
CA LEU A 114 -4.79 2.78 9.92
C LEU A 114 -5.19 1.59 10.78
N LYS A 115 -4.34 1.23 11.74
CA LYS A 115 -4.62 0.20 12.75
C LYS A 115 -4.45 0.80 14.13
N ILE A 116 -5.53 0.82 14.90
CA ILE A 116 -5.52 1.25 16.30
C ILE A 116 -5.23 0.01 17.15
N LYS A 117 -4.26 0.10 18.05
CA LYS A 117 -3.87 -1.03 18.91
C LYS A 117 -4.94 -1.37 19.95
N ASP A 118 -5.67 -0.35 20.43
CA ASP A 118 -6.63 -0.48 21.53
C ASP A 118 -8.09 -0.25 21.09
N GLU A 119 -8.52 -0.81 19.96
CA GLU A 119 -9.92 -0.74 19.52
C GLU A 119 -10.87 -1.60 20.41
N PRO A 120 -12.05 -1.09 20.77
CA PRO A 120 -12.62 0.25 20.57
C PRO A 120 -12.21 1.25 21.66
N ILE A 121 -11.86 2.47 21.27
CA ILE A 121 -11.49 3.55 22.18
C ILE A 121 -12.78 4.17 22.75
N ARG A 122 -12.97 4.08 24.06
CA ARG A 122 -14.13 4.61 24.79
C ARG A 122 -13.80 5.57 25.90
N GLU A 123 -12.53 5.82 26.15
CA GLU A 123 -12.03 6.68 27.22
C GLU A 123 -11.14 7.77 26.67
N ILE A 124 -11.05 8.89 27.39
CA ILE A 124 -10.12 9.96 27.08
C ILE A 124 -8.70 9.50 27.41
N GLY A 125 -7.75 9.78 26.54
CA GLY A 125 -6.35 9.45 26.76
C GLY A 125 -5.51 9.50 25.49
N THR A 126 -4.25 9.18 25.65
CA THR A 126 -3.29 9.07 24.54
C THR A 126 -3.22 7.63 24.06
N TYR A 127 -3.42 7.45 22.77
CA TYR A 127 -3.41 6.14 22.11
C TYR A 127 -2.39 6.11 20.99
N GLU A 128 -1.95 4.91 20.67
CA GLU A 128 -1.00 4.67 19.59
C GLU A 128 -1.70 4.02 18.39
N VAL A 129 -1.42 4.58 17.22
CA VAL A 129 -1.93 4.09 15.92
C VAL A 129 -0.78 3.78 15.01
N GLU A 130 -0.88 2.68 14.31
CA GLU A 130 0.04 2.28 13.25
C GLU A 130 -0.58 2.63 11.89
N ALA A 131 0.11 3.48 11.13
CA ALA A 131 -0.26 3.81 9.75
C ALA A 131 0.60 3.03 8.78
N ASN A 132 -0.04 2.28 7.89
CA ASN A 132 0.61 1.59 6.79
C ASN A 132 0.50 2.46 5.53
N ILE A 133 1.51 3.28 5.26
CA ILE A 133 1.48 4.30 4.21
C ILE A 133 1.75 3.69 2.84
N TYR A 134 2.72 2.77 2.77
CA TYR A 134 3.14 2.09 1.54
C TYR A 134 3.62 0.67 1.85
N LYS A 135 3.81 -0.15 0.82
CA LYS A 135 4.34 -1.52 1.00
C LYS A 135 5.67 -1.50 1.78
N GLY A 136 5.65 -2.00 3.00
CA GLY A 136 6.82 -2.04 3.88
C GLY A 136 7.12 -0.74 4.65
N VAL A 137 6.38 0.36 4.42
CA VAL A 137 6.49 1.60 5.20
C VAL A 137 5.34 1.67 6.19
N LYS A 138 5.66 1.44 7.46
CA LYS A 138 4.72 1.54 8.57
C LYS A 138 5.26 2.57 9.56
N GLN A 139 4.41 3.47 10.02
CA GLN A 139 4.76 4.47 11.01
C GLN A 139 3.73 4.47 12.14
N ALA A 140 4.21 4.33 13.37
CA ALA A 140 3.38 4.53 14.54
C ALA A 140 3.40 6.00 14.96
N PHE A 141 2.23 6.53 15.30
CA PHE A 141 2.09 7.88 15.85
C PHE A 141 1.08 7.88 16.99
N LYS A 142 1.15 8.91 17.80
CA LYS A 142 0.27 9.06 18.96
C LYS A 142 -0.84 10.06 18.65
N PHE A 143 -2.04 9.75 19.12
CA PHE A 143 -3.15 10.68 19.08
C PHE A 143 -3.78 10.78 20.46
N GLU A 144 -4.28 11.95 20.76
CA GLU A 144 -4.92 12.28 22.03
C GLU A 144 -6.42 12.48 21.80
N VAL A 145 -7.21 11.84 22.63
CA VAL A 145 -8.66 12.00 22.65
C VAL A 145 -9.03 12.92 23.80
N VAL A 146 -9.65 14.02 23.45
CA VAL A 146 -10.03 15.08 24.41
C VAL A 146 -11.54 15.20 24.53
#